data_b389d255abd81894ca88da42365e1653
#
_entry.id   b389d255abd81894ca88da42365e1653
#
_cell.length_a   1.000
_cell.length_b   1.000
_cell.length_c   1.000
_cell.angle_alpha   90.00
_cell.angle_beta   90.00
_cell.angle_gamma   90.00
#
_symmetry.space_group_name_H-M   'P 1'
#
loop_
_entity.id
_entity.type
_entity.pdbx_description
1 polymer ?
#
loop_
_entity_poly.entity_id
_entity_poly.type
_entity_poly.pdbx_seq_one_letter_code
_entity_poly.pdbx_strand_id
1 'polypeptide(L)'
;AQSAEMVASKRIAAAVPRYLAFLEYDGARFRGFQRQCGVAATVQGALDEALTAFTGARGAIECVGSSRTDVGVHALRNSAHFDFARTTKDGTTVEPHDGASVRRGVNYHLRKLGAAVRVTECVRVDEMNPKFHARHDAVARRYRYDILVGERDDGGSLFDAERAWYVRAVNNSERGDKVKSVRRYQTCDGRLNVDAMRDAAAALTGSHDFSSFRANGCQASSPVRTLTSIDVKEELTEWPAAEARGTKQKISIAVAAPSFLYHQVRLLAGALKAVGANDLTVKDVQELLEAKD
;
A
#
# COMPACT_ATOMS: atom_id res chain seq x y z
N ALA A 1 26.79 1.35 65.80
CA ALA A 1 26.14 0.34 64.96
C ALA A 1 24.87 0.89 64.42
N GLN A 2 24.88 1.45 63.24
CA GLN A 2 23.64 1.89 62.54
C GLN A 2 23.68 1.29 61.16
N SER A 3 22.66 0.52 60.94
CA SER A 3 22.25 -0.20 59.74
C SER A 3 22.23 0.73 58.52
N ALA A 4 23.11 0.47 57.55
CA ALA A 4 23.01 0.97 56.20
C ALA A 4 21.78 0.26 55.56
N GLU A 5 20.64 0.91 55.53
CA GLU A 5 19.51 0.50 54.71
C GLU A 5 19.92 0.48 53.24
N MET A 6 20.00 -0.72 52.77
CA MET A 6 20.21 -1.05 51.36
C MET A 6 18.92 -0.67 50.64
N VAL A 7 18.86 0.56 50.11
CA VAL A 7 17.83 0.95 49.15
C VAL A 7 18.09 0.13 47.88
N ALA A 8 17.50 -1.06 47.82
CA ALA A 8 17.37 -1.83 46.60
C ALA A 8 16.46 -1.03 45.68
N SER A 9 17.05 -0.14 44.88
CA SER A 9 16.41 0.44 43.71
C SER A 9 15.92 -0.74 42.86
N LYS A 10 14.62 -1.03 42.92
CA LYS A 10 13.96 -1.84 41.88
C LYS A 10 14.28 -1.15 40.55
N ARG A 11 15.29 -1.67 39.84
CA ARG A 11 15.47 -1.38 38.42
C ARG A 11 14.18 -1.83 37.74
N ILE A 12 13.25 -0.88 37.53
CA ILE A 12 12.19 -1.07 36.58
C ILE A 12 12.91 -1.44 35.28
N ALA A 13 12.69 -2.65 34.80
CA ALA A 13 13.26 -3.07 33.53
C ALA A 13 12.87 -1.99 32.51
N ALA A 14 13.85 -1.24 32.03
CA ALA A 14 13.60 -0.17 31.08
C ALA A 14 12.88 -0.80 29.89
N ALA A 15 11.73 -0.23 29.53
CA ALA A 15 10.95 -0.71 28.39
C ALA A 15 11.88 -0.76 27.16
N VAL A 16 11.78 -1.84 26.39
CA VAL A 16 12.58 -1.98 25.17
C VAL A 16 12.19 -0.84 24.21
N PRO A 17 13.16 -0.06 23.71
CA PRO A 17 12.87 1.05 22.82
C PRO A 17 12.08 0.62 21.59
N ARG A 18 11.00 1.36 21.29
CA ARG A 18 10.14 1.15 20.12
C ARG A 18 10.40 2.21 19.06
N TYR A 19 10.59 1.75 17.84
CA TYR A 19 10.82 2.60 16.68
C TYR A 19 9.67 2.47 15.68
N LEU A 20 9.27 3.59 15.11
CA LEU A 20 8.38 3.66 13.95
C LEU A 20 9.22 4.02 12.72
N ALA A 21 9.22 3.15 11.72
CA ALA A 21 9.85 3.40 10.44
C ALA A 21 8.82 3.63 9.35
N PHE A 22 9.08 4.59 8.46
CA PHE A 22 8.35 4.78 7.21
C PHE A 22 9.12 4.11 6.07
N LEU A 23 8.39 3.42 5.21
CA LEU A 23 8.92 2.50 4.22
C LEU A 23 8.47 2.88 2.82
N GLU A 24 9.43 2.90 1.90
CA GLU A 24 9.20 2.92 0.46
C GLU A 24 9.64 1.56 -0.11
N TYR A 25 8.86 0.96 -1.02
CA TYR A 25 9.24 -0.29 -1.67
C TYR A 25 8.61 -0.50 -3.05
N ASP A 26 9.37 -1.17 -3.91
CA ASP A 26 8.90 -1.70 -5.18
C ASP A 26 8.24 -3.06 -4.95
N GLY A 27 6.91 -3.08 -4.91
CA GLY A 27 6.12 -4.27 -4.60
C GLY A 27 6.20 -5.37 -5.64
N ALA A 28 6.58 -5.07 -6.89
CA ALA A 28 6.73 -6.07 -7.94
C ALA A 28 7.80 -7.12 -7.62
N ARG A 29 8.77 -6.75 -6.77
CA ARG A 29 9.84 -7.64 -6.30
C ARG A 29 9.43 -8.53 -5.13
N PHE A 30 8.19 -8.40 -4.62
CA PHE A 30 7.74 -9.07 -3.40
C PHE A 30 6.44 -9.85 -3.58
N ARG A 31 6.30 -10.91 -2.78
CA ARG A 31 5.06 -11.69 -2.65
C ARG A 31 4.13 -11.10 -1.59
N GLY A 32 4.03 -9.77 -1.55
CA GLY A 32 3.28 -8.99 -0.60
C GLY A 32 4.10 -8.51 0.59
N PHE A 33 3.43 -7.79 1.48
CA PHE A 33 4.09 -7.20 2.66
C PHE A 33 4.41 -8.26 3.71
N GLN A 34 3.41 -9.05 4.11
CA GLN A 34 3.49 -9.91 5.28
C GLN A 34 4.31 -11.17 5.02
N ARG A 35 5.20 -11.52 5.97
CA ARG A 35 5.90 -12.79 6.00
C ARG A 35 4.92 -13.96 6.12
N GLN A 36 5.13 -14.97 5.31
CA GLN A 36 4.35 -16.21 5.30
C GLN A 36 5.29 -17.41 5.26
N CYS A 37 4.89 -18.50 5.89
CA CYS A 37 5.68 -19.74 5.88
C CYS A 37 5.83 -20.25 4.44
N GLY A 38 7.06 -20.60 4.05
CA GLY A 38 7.36 -21.11 2.70
C GLY A 38 7.33 -20.07 1.57
N VAL A 39 7.04 -18.81 1.86
CA VAL A 39 7.05 -17.73 0.86
C VAL A 39 8.34 -16.93 0.97
N ALA A 40 9.16 -17.01 -0.07
CA ALA A 40 10.35 -16.17 -0.21
C ALA A 40 9.96 -14.74 -0.59
N ALA A 41 10.85 -13.78 -0.28
CA ALA A 41 10.77 -12.38 -0.73
C ALA A 41 9.46 -11.64 -0.35
N THR A 42 9.27 -11.35 0.94
CA THR A 42 8.27 -10.42 1.43
C THR A 42 8.92 -9.14 1.96
N VAL A 43 8.19 -8.02 1.95
CA VAL A 43 8.70 -6.74 2.47
C VAL A 43 9.07 -6.86 3.95
N GLN A 44 8.20 -7.48 4.76
CA GLN A 44 8.43 -7.76 6.17
C GLN A 44 9.66 -8.64 6.37
N GLY A 45 9.81 -9.71 5.61
CA GLY A 45 10.97 -10.61 5.71
C GLY A 45 12.29 -9.91 5.45
N ALA A 46 12.37 -9.07 4.41
CA ALA A 46 13.57 -8.29 4.11
C ALA A 46 13.89 -7.27 5.21
N LEU A 47 12.85 -6.63 5.78
CA LEU A 47 13.04 -5.67 6.87
C LEU A 47 13.49 -6.37 8.16
N ASP A 48 12.88 -7.49 8.54
CA ASP A 48 13.24 -8.28 9.73
C ASP A 48 14.70 -8.76 9.65
N GLU A 49 15.13 -9.25 8.48
CA GLU A 49 16.51 -9.66 8.23
C GLU A 49 17.50 -8.49 8.37
N ALA A 50 17.17 -7.34 7.77
CA ALA A 50 17.99 -6.16 7.86
C ALA A 50 18.08 -5.60 9.29
N LEU A 51 16.98 -5.62 10.04
CA LEU A 51 16.93 -5.22 11.46
C LEU A 51 17.77 -6.16 12.33
N THR A 52 17.64 -7.46 12.13
CA THR A 52 18.43 -8.48 12.86
C THR A 52 19.92 -8.31 12.59
N ALA A 53 20.30 -8.07 11.33
CA ALA A 53 21.69 -7.84 10.96
C ALA A 53 22.24 -6.51 11.50
N PHE A 54 21.42 -5.45 11.55
CA PHE A 54 21.80 -4.15 12.10
C PHE A 54 22.04 -4.20 13.61
N THR A 55 21.15 -4.90 14.33
CA THR A 55 21.23 -4.98 15.80
C THR A 55 22.27 -6.01 16.28
N GLY A 56 22.64 -6.96 15.42
CA GLY A 56 23.46 -8.11 15.81
C GLY A 56 22.74 -9.02 16.81
N ALA A 57 21.41 -8.95 16.87
CA ALA A 57 20.60 -9.73 17.80
C ALA A 57 20.76 -11.24 17.55
N ARG A 58 20.77 -12.03 18.64
CA ARG A 58 20.82 -13.51 18.54
C ARG A 58 19.48 -14.12 18.07
N GLY A 59 18.38 -13.38 18.15
CA GLY A 59 17.05 -13.76 17.66
C GLY A 59 16.56 -12.79 16.59
N ALA A 60 15.54 -13.20 15.83
CA ALA A 60 14.93 -12.35 14.81
C ALA A 60 14.27 -11.13 15.45
N ILE A 61 14.52 -9.96 14.89
CA ILE A 61 13.74 -8.76 15.18
C ILE A 61 12.57 -8.73 14.22
N GLU A 62 11.36 -8.79 14.73
CA GLU A 62 10.14 -8.80 13.92
C GLU A 62 9.52 -7.39 13.88
N CYS A 63 9.18 -6.94 12.69
CA CYS A 63 8.45 -5.69 12.52
C CYS A 63 6.94 -5.95 12.34
N VAL A 64 6.14 -4.98 12.76
CA VAL A 64 4.68 -4.99 12.61
C VAL A 64 4.24 -3.84 11.71
N GLY A 65 3.77 -4.17 10.51
CA GLY A 65 3.31 -3.18 9.52
C GLY A 65 1.96 -2.56 9.87
N SER A 66 1.78 -1.29 9.50
CA SER A 66 0.50 -0.59 9.63
C SER A 66 -0.53 -1.07 8.61
N SER A 67 -0.09 -1.46 7.43
CA SER A 67 -0.92 -1.98 6.35
C SER A 67 -0.24 -3.15 5.67
N ARG A 68 -1.02 -4.21 5.42
CA ARG A 68 -0.60 -5.34 4.60
C ARG A 68 -0.95 -5.02 3.16
N THR A 69 0.05 -4.92 2.30
CA THR A 69 -0.14 -4.77 0.86
C THR A 69 -0.07 -6.13 0.20
N ASP A 70 -0.88 -6.32 -0.84
CA ASP A 70 -0.92 -7.55 -1.64
C ASP A 70 0.32 -7.68 -2.53
N VAL A 71 0.44 -8.83 -3.21
CA VAL A 71 1.49 -9.09 -4.21
C VAL A 71 1.47 -7.99 -5.28
N GLY A 72 2.65 -7.46 -5.59
CA GLY A 72 2.84 -6.43 -6.62
C GLY A 72 2.47 -5.01 -6.20
N VAL A 73 1.88 -4.79 -5.01
CA VAL A 73 1.51 -3.45 -4.56
C VAL A 73 2.74 -2.70 -4.05
N HIS A 74 3.03 -1.55 -4.65
CA HIS A 74 4.09 -0.64 -4.22
C HIS A 74 3.68 0.19 -3.01
N ALA A 75 4.63 0.80 -2.34
CA ALA A 75 4.36 1.83 -1.34
C ALA A 75 5.36 2.98 -1.45
N LEU A 76 4.84 4.19 -1.34
CA LEU A 76 5.66 5.40 -1.20
C LEU A 76 5.92 5.72 0.28
N ARG A 77 4.98 5.37 1.17
CA ARG A 77 5.07 5.67 2.60
C ARG A 77 4.20 4.71 3.42
N ASN A 78 4.50 3.40 3.41
CA ASN A 78 3.95 2.50 4.42
C ASN A 78 4.72 2.67 5.72
N SER A 79 4.24 2.13 6.84
CA SER A 79 4.95 2.22 8.11
C SER A 79 4.96 0.90 8.85
N ALA A 80 5.98 0.70 9.68
CA ALA A 80 6.09 -0.44 10.57
C ALA A 80 6.77 -0.02 11.87
N HIS A 81 6.39 -0.67 13.00
CA HIS A 81 7.12 -0.54 14.23
C HIS A 81 7.89 -1.82 14.56
N PHE A 82 8.93 -1.68 15.34
CA PHE A 82 9.76 -2.77 15.84
C PHE A 82 10.44 -2.33 17.13
N ASP A 83 10.83 -3.32 17.94
CA ASP A 83 11.42 -3.12 19.25
C ASP A 83 12.81 -3.75 19.30
N PHE A 84 13.80 -3.03 19.79
CA PHE A 84 15.08 -3.60 20.15
C PHE A 84 15.83 -2.71 21.14
N ALA A 85 16.61 -3.35 22.02
CA ALA A 85 17.56 -2.68 22.88
C ALA A 85 18.95 -2.68 22.23
N ARG A 86 19.68 -1.59 22.34
CA ARG A 86 21.08 -1.55 21.96
C ARG A 86 21.92 -2.20 23.06
N THR A 87 22.71 -3.21 22.68
CA THR A 87 23.60 -3.90 23.61
C THR A 87 25.03 -3.89 23.11
N THR A 88 25.97 -3.86 24.03
CA THR A 88 27.40 -4.07 23.77
C THR A 88 27.70 -5.57 23.60
N LYS A 89 28.92 -5.91 23.18
CA LYS A 89 29.33 -7.31 22.96
C LYS A 89 29.24 -8.20 24.22
N ASP A 90 29.40 -7.60 25.39
CA ASP A 90 29.25 -8.25 26.70
C ASP A 90 27.79 -8.36 27.18
N GLY A 91 26.82 -7.87 26.39
CA GLY A 91 25.40 -7.93 26.70
C GLY A 91 24.87 -6.77 27.53
N THR A 92 25.69 -5.75 27.85
CA THR A 92 25.24 -4.57 28.60
C THR A 92 24.33 -3.70 27.73
N THR A 93 23.16 -3.35 28.23
CA THR A 93 22.25 -2.40 27.57
C THR A 93 22.83 -0.99 27.69
N VAL A 94 22.89 -0.28 26.58
CA VAL A 94 23.39 1.08 26.46
C VAL A 94 22.31 1.99 25.87
N GLU A 95 22.62 3.30 25.82
CA GLU A 95 21.71 4.30 25.27
C GLU A 95 21.17 3.90 23.89
N PRO A 96 19.84 3.98 23.67
CA PRO A 96 19.22 3.63 22.39
C PRO A 96 19.80 4.43 21.23
N HIS A 97 19.77 3.85 20.04
CA HIS A 97 20.10 4.57 18.82
C HIS A 97 19.06 5.67 18.55
N ASP A 98 19.51 6.80 18.02
CA ASP A 98 18.61 7.76 17.40
C ASP A 98 17.99 7.20 16.10
N GLY A 99 16.82 7.70 15.71
CA GLY A 99 16.11 7.21 14.53
C GLY A 99 16.91 7.34 13.22
N ALA A 100 17.74 8.39 13.09
CA ALA A 100 18.57 8.59 11.90
C ALA A 100 19.65 7.52 11.80
N SER A 101 20.24 7.10 12.91
CA SER A 101 21.23 6.02 12.96
C SER A 101 20.58 4.67 12.63
N VAL A 102 19.39 4.38 13.16
CA VAL A 102 18.61 3.19 12.81
C VAL A 102 18.33 3.17 11.31
N ARG A 103 17.80 4.26 10.76
CA ARG A 103 17.51 4.40 9.32
C ARG A 103 18.76 4.13 8.46
N ARG A 104 19.90 4.71 8.79
CA ARG A 104 21.17 4.51 8.04
C ARG A 104 21.61 3.05 8.09
N GLY A 105 21.63 2.46 9.29
CA GLY A 105 22.08 1.09 9.52
C GLY A 105 21.18 0.07 8.83
N VAL A 106 19.87 0.16 9.01
CA VAL A 106 18.92 -0.74 8.36
C VAL A 106 18.99 -0.62 6.83
N ASN A 107 19.06 0.59 6.28
CA ASN A 107 19.22 0.80 4.84
C ASN A 107 20.56 0.25 4.29
N TYR A 108 21.61 0.24 5.07
CA TYR A 108 22.86 -0.41 4.69
C TYR A 108 22.65 -1.92 4.47
N HIS A 109 21.96 -2.58 5.40
CA HIS A 109 21.68 -4.02 5.30
C HIS A 109 20.67 -4.35 4.20
N LEU A 110 19.62 -3.54 4.03
CA LEU A 110 18.67 -3.68 2.92
C LEU A 110 19.37 -3.62 1.55
N ARG A 111 20.33 -2.71 1.39
CA ARG A 111 21.14 -2.65 0.15
C ARG A 111 22.02 -3.89 -0.03
N LYS A 112 22.64 -4.39 1.05
CA LYS A 112 23.41 -5.64 0.99
C LYS A 112 22.58 -6.84 0.56
N LEU A 113 21.32 -6.89 0.99
CA LEU A 113 20.36 -7.93 0.60
C LEU A 113 19.85 -7.75 -0.84
N GLY A 114 20.16 -6.65 -1.50
CA GLY A 114 19.57 -6.31 -2.80
C GLY A 114 18.04 -6.11 -2.72
N ALA A 115 17.51 -5.83 -1.52
CA ALA A 115 16.08 -5.70 -1.31
C ALA A 115 15.56 -4.36 -1.86
N ALA A 116 14.47 -4.43 -2.62
CA ALA A 116 13.80 -3.25 -3.18
C ALA A 116 12.92 -2.53 -2.12
N VAL A 117 13.47 -2.34 -0.92
CA VAL A 117 12.87 -1.65 0.22
C VAL A 117 13.82 -0.58 0.74
N ARG A 118 13.27 0.52 1.21
CA ARG A 118 14.01 1.61 1.86
C ARG A 118 13.24 2.13 3.07
N VAL A 119 13.95 2.36 4.17
CA VAL A 119 13.47 3.16 5.30
C VAL A 119 13.71 4.63 4.95
N THR A 120 12.65 5.40 4.76
CA THR A 120 12.75 6.84 4.42
C THR A 120 12.90 7.71 5.66
N GLU A 121 12.25 7.30 6.76
CA GLU A 121 12.27 7.98 8.05
C GLU A 121 12.18 6.94 9.17
N CYS A 122 12.81 7.21 10.31
CA CYS A 122 12.66 6.38 11.50
C CYS A 122 12.70 7.29 12.73
N VAL A 123 11.75 7.08 13.64
CA VAL A 123 11.62 7.84 14.89
C VAL A 123 11.41 6.90 16.06
N ARG A 124 11.92 7.26 17.23
CA ARG A 124 11.63 6.57 18.48
C ARG A 124 10.29 7.06 19.02
N VAL A 125 9.40 6.14 19.39
CA VAL A 125 8.00 6.47 19.76
C VAL A 125 7.62 6.07 21.17
N ASP A 126 8.38 5.21 21.83
CA ASP A 126 8.10 4.74 23.19
C ASP A 126 8.11 5.86 24.23
N GLU A 127 8.87 6.93 24.02
CA GLU A 127 8.89 8.09 24.91
C GLU A 127 7.56 8.86 24.91
N MET A 128 6.89 8.95 23.75
CA MET A 128 5.61 9.64 23.60
C MET A 128 4.43 8.71 23.86
N ASN A 129 4.51 7.47 23.38
CA ASN A 129 3.47 6.45 23.54
C ASN A 129 4.11 5.06 23.68
N PRO A 130 4.34 4.58 24.91
CA PRO A 130 4.94 3.26 25.14
C PRO A 130 4.10 2.09 24.59
N LYS A 131 2.81 2.31 24.32
CA LYS A 131 1.88 1.30 23.77
C LYS A 131 1.63 1.49 22.27
N PHE A 132 2.39 2.37 21.61
CA PHE A 132 2.19 2.65 20.19
C PHE A 132 2.19 1.36 19.36
N HIS A 133 1.22 1.25 18.46
CA HIS A 133 1.10 0.10 17.57
C HIS A 133 0.79 0.55 16.14
N ALA A 134 1.72 0.38 15.19
CA ALA A 134 1.62 0.90 13.84
C ALA A 134 0.29 0.57 13.13
N ARG A 135 -0.28 -0.62 13.37
CA ARG A 135 -1.53 -1.05 12.72
C ARG A 135 -2.77 -0.42 13.37
N HIS A 136 -2.80 -0.34 14.71
CA HIS A 136 -3.99 0.09 15.47
C HIS A 136 -4.08 1.59 15.59
N ASP A 137 -2.94 2.28 15.68
CA ASP A 137 -2.87 3.74 15.81
C ASP A 137 -2.83 4.45 14.45
N ALA A 138 -2.83 3.70 13.34
CA ALA A 138 -2.95 4.29 12.02
C ALA A 138 -4.36 4.85 11.80
N VAL A 139 -4.46 6.16 11.66
CA VAL A 139 -5.74 6.89 11.52
C VAL A 139 -6.32 6.82 10.11
N ALA A 140 -5.46 6.66 9.09
CA ALA A 140 -5.88 6.57 7.70
C ALA A 140 -4.90 5.75 6.85
N ARG A 141 -5.42 5.17 5.78
CA ARG A 141 -4.64 4.57 4.69
C ARG A 141 -5.07 5.25 3.41
N ARG A 142 -4.08 5.53 2.54
CA ARG A 142 -4.30 6.13 1.23
C ARG A 142 -3.71 5.22 0.16
N TYR A 143 -4.50 4.95 -0.87
CA TYR A 143 -4.05 4.18 -2.02
C TYR A 143 -4.23 5.00 -3.29
N ARG A 144 -3.30 4.84 -4.22
CA ARG A 144 -3.40 5.36 -5.57
C ARG A 144 -3.42 4.19 -6.55
N TYR A 145 -4.35 4.25 -7.49
CA TYR A 145 -4.46 3.31 -8.59
C TYR A 145 -4.37 4.08 -9.90
N ASP A 146 -3.36 3.78 -10.69
CA ASP A 146 -3.12 4.48 -11.95
C ASP A 146 -3.65 3.66 -13.13
N ILE A 147 -4.33 4.32 -14.06
CA ILE A 147 -4.84 3.75 -15.31
C ILE A 147 -4.20 4.53 -16.45
N LEU A 148 -3.64 3.80 -17.41
CA LEU A 148 -3.13 4.33 -18.66
C LEU A 148 -4.05 3.87 -19.79
N VAL A 149 -4.57 4.79 -20.59
CA VAL A 149 -5.40 4.50 -21.75
C VAL A 149 -4.59 4.76 -23.01
N GLY A 150 -4.56 3.81 -23.93
CA GLY A 150 -3.79 3.96 -25.17
C GLY A 150 -4.21 2.97 -26.24
N GLU A 151 -3.64 3.10 -27.44
CA GLU A 151 -4.01 2.30 -28.64
C GLU A 151 -3.16 1.05 -28.81
N ARG A 152 -2.06 0.92 -28.09
CA ARG A 152 -1.16 -0.22 -28.23
C ARG A 152 -1.81 -1.52 -27.78
N ASP A 153 -1.58 -2.58 -28.49
CA ASP A 153 -2.07 -3.93 -28.16
C ASP A 153 -1.07 -4.75 -27.33
N ASP A 154 0.16 -4.24 -27.17
CA ASP A 154 1.25 -4.87 -26.42
C ASP A 154 1.29 -4.51 -24.92
N GLY A 155 0.26 -3.84 -24.38
CA GLY A 155 0.17 -3.51 -22.96
C GLY A 155 0.84 -2.19 -22.53
N GLY A 156 1.19 -1.33 -23.49
CA GLY A 156 1.69 0.03 -23.23
C GLY A 156 3.19 0.10 -22.93
N SER A 157 3.61 0.98 -22.04
CA SER A 157 5.03 1.19 -21.71
C SER A 157 5.56 0.14 -20.73
N LEU A 158 6.74 -0.40 -21.03
CA LEU A 158 7.47 -1.29 -20.12
C LEU A 158 7.73 -0.65 -18.76
N PHE A 159 7.95 0.67 -18.71
CA PHE A 159 8.22 1.39 -17.46
C PHE A 159 6.98 1.52 -16.56
N ASP A 160 5.79 1.40 -17.11
CA ASP A 160 4.51 1.52 -16.40
C ASP A 160 3.84 0.16 -16.16
N ALA A 161 4.35 -0.91 -16.78
CA ALA A 161 3.73 -2.24 -16.80
C ALA A 161 3.42 -2.82 -15.40
N GLU A 162 4.29 -2.51 -14.41
CA GLU A 162 4.11 -2.98 -13.02
C GLU A 162 3.47 -1.92 -12.11
N ARG A 163 3.17 -0.71 -12.63
CA ARG A 163 2.71 0.45 -11.82
C ARG A 163 1.34 0.97 -12.20
N ALA A 164 0.86 0.68 -13.39
CA ALA A 164 -0.41 1.16 -13.87
C ALA A 164 -1.18 0.06 -14.61
N TRP A 165 -2.49 0.16 -14.56
CA TRP A 165 -3.37 -0.70 -15.36
C TRP A 165 -3.51 -0.11 -16.76
N TYR A 166 -2.95 -0.79 -17.74
CA TYR A 166 -3.11 -0.40 -19.14
C TYR A 166 -4.48 -0.84 -19.66
N VAL A 167 -5.24 0.11 -20.20
CA VAL A 167 -6.56 -0.09 -20.84
C VAL A 167 -6.40 0.26 -22.32
N ARG A 168 -6.64 -0.73 -23.20
CA ARG A 168 -6.61 -0.49 -24.63
C ARG A 168 -7.83 0.32 -25.05
N ALA A 169 -7.58 1.48 -25.65
CA ALA A 169 -8.59 2.27 -26.35
C ALA A 169 -8.97 1.56 -27.66
N VAL A 170 -10.27 1.39 -27.90
CA VAL A 170 -10.77 0.82 -29.18
C VAL A 170 -11.74 1.83 -29.77
N ASN A 171 -11.43 2.30 -30.98
CA ASN A 171 -12.35 3.18 -31.72
C ASN A 171 -13.56 2.40 -32.24
N ASN A 172 -14.74 3.02 -32.23
CA ASN A 172 -15.98 2.42 -32.70
C ASN A 172 -15.94 1.95 -34.18
N SER A 173 -15.03 2.48 -34.99
CA SER A 173 -14.86 2.12 -36.40
C SER A 173 -14.22 0.75 -36.65
N GLU A 174 -13.58 0.15 -35.65
CA GLU A 174 -12.95 -1.18 -35.78
C GLU A 174 -13.89 -2.35 -35.42
N ARG A 175 -15.18 -2.12 -35.30
CA ARG A 175 -16.18 -3.16 -35.01
C ARG A 175 -16.45 -4.06 -36.24
N GLY A 176 -15.61 -5.05 -36.43
CA GLY A 176 -16.02 -6.25 -37.17
C GLY A 176 -16.76 -7.22 -36.26
N ASP A 177 -17.90 -7.75 -36.71
CA ASP A 177 -18.87 -8.61 -35.98
C ASP A 177 -18.33 -9.95 -35.41
N LYS A 178 -17.02 -10.18 -35.36
CA LYS A 178 -16.47 -11.54 -35.18
C LYS A 178 -15.72 -11.84 -33.90
N VAL A 179 -15.60 -10.94 -32.91
CA VAL A 179 -14.90 -11.28 -31.66
C VAL A 179 -15.75 -11.01 -30.43
N LYS A 180 -16.56 -11.99 -30.02
CA LYS A 180 -17.38 -11.97 -28.80
C LYS A 180 -16.59 -12.23 -27.50
N SER A 181 -15.29 -12.48 -27.54
CA SER A 181 -14.53 -12.99 -26.38
C SER A 181 -13.60 -11.99 -25.68
N VAL A 182 -13.35 -10.83 -26.26
CA VAL A 182 -12.57 -9.76 -25.57
C VAL A 182 -13.55 -8.65 -25.22
N ARG A 183 -13.74 -8.40 -23.93
CA ARG A 183 -14.49 -7.22 -23.43
C ARG A 183 -13.77 -5.97 -23.88
N ARG A 184 -14.17 -5.43 -25.04
CA ARG A 184 -13.63 -4.18 -25.61
C ARG A 184 -14.43 -3.04 -25.02
N TYR A 185 -13.76 -2.17 -24.32
CA TYR A 185 -14.37 -1.03 -23.64
C TYR A 185 -14.73 0.04 -24.65
N GLN A 186 -15.96 0.54 -24.58
CA GLN A 186 -16.41 1.67 -25.39
C GLN A 186 -15.89 2.96 -24.75
N THR A 187 -14.94 3.60 -25.39
CA THR A 187 -14.52 4.94 -25.02
C THR A 187 -14.97 5.91 -26.13
N CYS A 188 -15.54 7.06 -25.79
CA CYS A 188 -15.69 8.14 -26.74
C CYS A 188 -14.27 8.62 -27.09
N ASP A 189 -13.92 8.67 -28.37
CA ASP A 189 -12.60 9.11 -28.85
C ASP A 189 -11.38 8.36 -28.29
N GLY A 190 -11.56 7.12 -27.86
CA GLY A 190 -10.48 6.31 -27.29
C GLY A 190 -10.04 6.77 -25.88
N ARG A 191 -10.88 7.48 -25.15
CA ARG A 191 -10.63 7.98 -23.78
C ARG A 191 -11.73 7.52 -22.82
N LEU A 192 -11.40 7.36 -21.54
CA LEU A 192 -12.40 7.17 -20.48
C LEU A 192 -13.05 8.49 -20.12
N ASN A 193 -14.35 8.45 -19.82
CA ASN A 193 -15.10 9.62 -19.34
C ASN A 193 -14.78 9.86 -17.85
N VAL A 194 -13.86 10.78 -17.58
CA VAL A 194 -13.38 11.09 -16.23
C VAL A 194 -14.46 11.76 -15.38
N ASP A 195 -15.36 12.55 -15.98
CA ASP A 195 -16.43 13.20 -15.23
C ASP A 195 -17.46 12.18 -14.73
N ALA A 196 -17.86 11.23 -15.57
CA ALA A 196 -18.69 10.12 -15.11
C ALA A 196 -18.00 9.27 -14.01
N MET A 197 -16.69 9.08 -14.10
CA MET A 197 -15.92 8.41 -13.03
C MET A 197 -15.95 9.21 -11.73
N ARG A 198 -15.89 10.55 -11.78
CA ARG A 198 -16.00 11.44 -10.60
C ARG A 198 -17.36 11.36 -9.95
N ASP A 199 -18.42 11.34 -10.76
CA ASP A 199 -19.80 11.22 -10.27
C ASP A 199 -20.00 9.87 -9.55
N ALA A 200 -19.51 8.78 -10.14
CA ALA A 200 -19.53 7.47 -9.49
C ALA A 200 -18.68 7.42 -8.21
N ALA A 201 -17.52 8.07 -8.20
CA ALA A 201 -16.66 8.18 -7.03
C ALA A 201 -17.36 8.94 -5.88
N ALA A 202 -18.11 9.99 -6.22
CA ALA A 202 -18.92 10.73 -5.24
C ALA A 202 -20.00 9.83 -4.60
N ALA A 203 -20.67 8.98 -5.39
CA ALA A 203 -21.65 8.03 -4.88
C ALA A 203 -21.07 6.93 -3.98
N LEU A 204 -19.81 6.58 -4.16
CA LEU A 204 -19.07 5.59 -3.35
C LEU A 204 -18.43 6.20 -2.09
N THR A 205 -18.33 7.52 -2.00
CA THR A 205 -17.73 8.21 -0.86
C THR A 205 -18.71 8.23 0.33
N GLY A 206 -18.20 8.04 1.53
CA GLY A 206 -19.01 7.98 2.73
C GLY A 206 -19.02 6.60 3.39
N SER A 207 -19.98 6.36 4.26
CA SER A 207 -20.13 5.11 5.00
C SER A 207 -21.16 4.22 4.34
N HIS A 208 -20.72 3.09 3.79
CA HIS A 208 -21.58 2.14 3.07
C HIS A 208 -21.23 0.70 3.47
N ASP A 209 -22.17 -0.19 3.18
CA ASP A 209 -21.91 -1.62 3.12
C ASP A 209 -21.24 -1.94 1.78
N PHE A 210 -19.97 -2.35 1.82
CA PHE A 210 -19.16 -2.67 0.65
C PHE A 210 -19.08 -4.18 0.38
N SER A 211 -20.14 -4.95 0.68
CA SER A 211 -20.16 -6.39 0.38
C SER A 211 -19.84 -6.67 -1.09
N SER A 212 -20.47 -5.96 -2.03
CA SER A 212 -20.21 -6.08 -3.48
C SER A 212 -18.82 -5.60 -3.93
N PHE A 213 -18.07 -4.95 -3.05
CA PHE A 213 -16.69 -4.50 -3.29
C PHE A 213 -15.68 -5.22 -2.39
N ARG A 214 -15.99 -6.45 -2.02
CA ARG A 214 -15.16 -7.31 -1.18
C ARG A 214 -14.82 -8.60 -1.91
N ALA A 215 -13.52 -8.93 -2.02
CA ALA A 215 -13.12 -10.19 -2.62
C ALA A 215 -13.41 -11.39 -1.70
N ASN A 216 -13.61 -12.57 -2.30
CA ASN A 216 -13.75 -13.82 -1.58
C ASN A 216 -12.54 -14.08 -0.66
N GLY A 217 -12.80 -14.66 0.51
CA GLY A 217 -11.76 -14.91 1.51
C GLY A 217 -11.42 -13.69 2.39
N CYS A 218 -12.16 -12.58 2.28
CA CYS A 218 -12.00 -11.44 3.17
C CYS A 218 -12.35 -11.82 4.61
N GLN A 219 -11.39 -11.65 5.53
CA GLN A 219 -11.53 -12.02 6.95
C GLN A 219 -12.18 -10.90 7.81
N ALA A 220 -12.63 -9.81 7.19
CA ALA A 220 -13.26 -8.73 7.92
C ALA A 220 -14.64 -9.17 8.40
N SER A 221 -14.93 -8.98 9.70
CA SER A 221 -16.21 -9.32 10.33
C SER A 221 -17.39 -8.46 9.84
N SER A 222 -17.13 -7.21 9.45
CA SER A 222 -18.13 -6.30 8.91
C SER A 222 -17.70 -5.79 7.53
N PRO A 223 -18.60 -5.74 6.54
CA PRO A 223 -18.35 -5.14 5.24
C PRO A 223 -18.46 -3.62 5.26
N VAL A 224 -19.00 -3.03 6.32
CA VAL A 224 -19.18 -1.58 6.41
C VAL A 224 -17.84 -0.88 6.52
N ARG A 225 -17.62 0.09 5.63
CA ARG A 225 -16.42 0.96 5.60
C ARG A 225 -16.83 2.39 5.34
N THR A 226 -16.01 3.31 5.83
CA THR A 226 -16.15 4.73 5.54
C THR A 226 -15.01 5.16 4.63
N LEU A 227 -15.31 5.39 3.36
CA LEU A 227 -14.35 6.00 2.44
C LEU A 227 -14.36 7.50 2.65
N THR A 228 -13.24 8.03 3.14
CA THR A 228 -13.12 9.47 3.48
C THR A 228 -13.05 10.33 2.22
N SER A 229 -12.40 9.83 1.17
CA SER A 229 -12.35 10.47 -0.15
C SER A 229 -12.06 9.44 -1.24
N ILE A 230 -12.59 9.73 -2.44
CA ILE A 230 -12.19 9.11 -3.70
C ILE A 230 -11.98 10.22 -4.70
N ASP A 231 -10.74 10.48 -5.06
CA ASP A 231 -10.36 11.53 -6.01
C ASP A 231 -9.97 10.89 -7.35
N VAL A 232 -10.61 11.31 -8.44
CA VAL A 232 -10.29 10.88 -9.80
C VAL A 232 -9.70 12.06 -10.56
N LYS A 233 -8.46 11.94 -10.96
CA LYS A 233 -7.72 12.98 -11.68
C LYS A 233 -7.22 12.47 -13.01
N GLU A 234 -7.42 13.25 -14.05
CA GLU A 234 -6.68 13.12 -15.29
C GLU A 234 -5.36 13.86 -15.13
N GLU A 235 -4.25 13.14 -15.26
CA GLU A 235 -2.92 13.72 -15.22
C GLU A 235 -2.50 14.07 -16.64
N LEU A 236 -2.09 15.32 -16.87
CA LEU A 236 -1.48 15.72 -18.11
C LEU A 236 -0.11 15.01 -18.21
N THR A 237 0.09 14.31 -19.30
CA THR A 237 1.38 13.72 -19.60
C THR A 237 2.28 14.78 -20.22
N GLU A 238 3.03 15.50 -19.39
CA GLU A 238 3.93 16.60 -19.82
C GLU A 238 5.14 16.11 -20.63
N TRP A 239 5.30 14.81 -20.79
CA TRP A 239 6.46 14.27 -21.48
C TRP A 239 6.13 13.91 -22.92
N PRO A 240 6.92 14.41 -23.93
CA PRO A 240 6.77 14.04 -25.34
C PRO A 240 6.80 12.53 -25.61
N ALA A 241 7.44 11.77 -24.71
CA ALA A 241 7.48 10.33 -24.74
C ALA A 241 6.11 9.63 -24.51
N ALA A 242 5.09 10.30 -24.00
CA ALA A 242 3.77 9.70 -23.78
C ALA A 242 3.06 9.43 -25.12
N GLU A 243 3.12 10.38 -26.05
CA GLU A 243 2.62 10.19 -27.42
C GLU A 243 3.42 9.10 -28.17
N ALA A 244 4.76 9.12 -28.06
CA ALA A 244 5.61 8.09 -28.61
C ALA A 244 5.35 6.68 -28.03
N ARG A 245 4.79 6.61 -26.80
CA ARG A 245 4.39 5.36 -26.13
C ARG A 245 2.94 4.97 -26.44
N GLY A 246 2.21 5.73 -27.25
CA GLY A 246 0.81 5.49 -27.59
C GLY A 246 -0.16 5.65 -26.42
N THR A 247 0.23 6.38 -25.38
CA THR A 247 -0.65 6.71 -24.24
C THR A 247 -1.47 7.95 -24.56
N LYS A 248 -2.79 7.82 -24.56
CA LYS A 248 -3.73 8.92 -24.82
C LYS A 248 -4.20 9.62 -23.56
N GLN A 249 -4.25 8.90 -22.44
CA GLN A 249 -4.79 9.39 -21.19
C GLN A 249 -4.15 8.68 -20.01
N LYS A 250 -3.83 9.43 -18.96
CA LYS A 250 -3.43 8.91 -17.66
C LYS A 250 -4.42 9.36 -16.60
N ILE A 251 -4.98 8.41 -15.86
CA ILE A 251 -5.95 8.66 -14.81
C ILE A 251 -5.39 8.12 -13.50
N SER A 252 -5.44 8.93 -12.46
CA SER A 252 -5.06 8.56 -11.10
C SER A 252 -6.29 8.56 -10.22
N ILE A 253 -6.56 7.42 -9.56
CA ILE A 253 -7.65 7.23 -8.60
C ILE A 253 -7.02 7.15 -7.21
N ALA A 254 -7.21 8.18 -6.38
CA ALA A 254 -6.73 8.19 -5.01
C ALA A 254 -7.89 7.93 -4.04
N VAL A 255 -7.73 6.94 -3.16
CA VAL A 255 -8.76 6.53 -2.19
C VAL A 255 -8.19 6.62 -0.78
N ALA A 256 -8.93 7.23 0.14
CA ALA A 256 -8.58 7.32 1.55
C ALA A 256 -9.68 6.75 2.44
N ALA A 257 -9.28 5.97 3.46
CA ALA A 257 -10.16 5.42 4.49
C ALA A 257 -9.37 5.03 5.74
N PRO A 258 -10.03 4.90 6.91
CA PRO A 258 -9.40 4.30 8.09
C PRO A 258 -9.00 2.84 7.88
N SER A 259 -9.75 2.09 7.09
CA SER A 259 -9.44 0.70 6.71
C SER A 259 -10.13 0.30 5.41
N PHE A 260 -9.62 -0.72 4.77
CA PHE A 260 -10.17 -1.30 3.53
C PHE A 260 -10.46 -2.79 3.71
N LEU A 261 -11.41 -3.29 2.93
CA LEU A 261 -11.67 -4.71 2.76
C LEU A 261 -10.61 -5.32 1.83
N TYR A 262 -10.54 -6.65 1.82
CA TYR A 262 -9.64 -7.37 0.93
C TYR A 262 -9.97 -7.06 -0.53
N HIS A 263 -8.96 -6.62 -1.30
CA HIS A 263 -9.03 -6.15 -2.69
C HIS A 263 -9.99 -4.98 -2.96
N GLN A 264 -10.54 -4.31 -1.94
CA GLN A 264 -11.56 -3.26 -2.13
C GLN A 264 -11.10 -2.16 -3.11
N VAL A 265 -9.88 -1.64 -2.98
CA VAL A 265 -9.39 -0.58 -3.87
C VAL A 265 -9.34 -1.04 -5.34
N ARG A 266 -8.98 -2.29 -5.59
CA ARG A 266 -8.96 -2.86 -6.95
C ARG A 266 -10.37 -2.96 -7.55
N LEU A 267 -11.36 -3.38 -6.74
CA LEU A 267 -12.75 -3.48 -7.16
C LEU A 267 -13.37 -2.10 -7.41
N LEU A 268 -13.07 -1.12 -6.54
CA LEU A 268 -13.46 0.28 -6.75
C LEU A 268 -12.88 0.84 -8.06
N ALA A 269 -11.58 0.65 -8.30
CA ALA A 269 -10.94 1.09 -9.53
C ALA A 269 -11.54 0.41 -10.76
N GLY A 270 -11.90 -0.88 -10.65
CA GLY A 270 -12.59 -1.64 -11.70
C GLY A 270 -13.96 -1.06 -12.04
N ALA A 271 -14.79 -0.77 -11.02
CA ALA A 271 -16.11 -0.18 -11.21
C ALA A 271 -16.02 1.23 -11.81
N LEU A 272 -15.15 2.09 -11.28
CA LEU A 272 -14.93 3.45 -11.81
C LEU A 272 -14.46 3.41 -13.26
N LYS A 273 -13.54 2.50 -13.59
CA LYS A 273 -13.10 2.30 -14.97
C LYS A 273 -14.27 1.84 -15.86
N ALA A 274 -15.13 0.95 -15.41
CA ALA A 274 -16.31 0.49 -16.16
C ALA A 274 -17.29 1.65 -16.43
N VAL A 275 -17.48 2.54 -15.47
CA VAL A 275 -18.27 3.76 -15.66
C VAL A 275 -17.62 4.68 -16.68
N GLY A 276 -16.30 4.92 -16.59
CA GLY A 276 -15.56 5.72 -17.55
C GLY A 276 -15.60 5.16 -18.98
N ALA A 277 -15.76 3.86 -19.10
CA ALA A 277 -15.89 3.14 -20.38
C ALA A 277 -17.36 3.03 -20.90
N ASN A 278 -18.32 3.58 -20.18
CA ASN A 278 -19.77 3.42 -20.43
C ASN A 278 -20.26 1.95 -20.39
N ASP A 279 -19.52 1.06 -19.70
CA ASP A 279 -19.95 -0.31 -19.42
C ASP A 279 -20.95 -0.37 -18.24
N LEU A 280 -20.84 0.60 -17.32
CA LEU A 280 -21.73 0.84 -16.19
C LEU A 280 -22.14 2.31 -16.14
N THR A 281 -23.31 2.57 -15.57
CA THR A 281 -23.76 3.92 -15.21
C THR A 281 -23.48 4.20 -13.73
N VAL A 282 -23.57 5.47 -13.31
CA VAL A 282 -23.52 5.83 -11.88
C VAL A 282 -24.62 5.13 -11.08
N LYS A 283 -25.80 4.96 -11.69
CA LYS A 283 -26.92 4.25 -11.08
C LYS A 283 -26.60 2.77 -10.84
N ASP A 284 -25.96 2.10 -11.80
CA ASP A 284 -25.53 0.68 -11.62
C ASP A 284 -24.56 0.55 -10.44
N VAL A 285 -23.67 1.53 -10.23
CA VAL A 285 -22.74 1.54 -9.07
C VAL A 285 -23.52 1.71 -7.75
N GLN A 286 -24.56 2.54 -7.72
CA GLN A 286 -25.44 2.69 -6.56
C GLN A 286 -26.22 1.40 -6.28
N GLU A 287 -26.76 0.76 -7.32
CA GLU A 287 -27.45 -0.54 -7.21
C GLU A 287 -26.51 -1.64 -6.69
N LEU A 288 -25.22 -1.64 -7.09
CA LEU A 288 -24.23 -2.55 -6.54
C LEU A 288 -23.97 -2.35 -5.03
N LEU A 289 -24.02 -1.11 -4.54
CA LEU A 289 -23.93 -0.84 -3.10
C LEU A 289 -25.17 -1.35 -2.35
N GLU A 290 -26.35 -1.21 -2.96
CA GLU A 290 -27.62 -1.63 -2.37
C GLU A 290 -27.78 -3.16 -2.38
N ALA A 291 -27.24 -3.84 -3.39
CA ALA A 291 -27.33 -5.29 -3.55
C ALA A 291 -26.66 -6.06 -2.41
N LYS A 292 -25.56 -5.54 -1.86
CA LYS A 292 -24.82 -6.13 -0.71
C LYS A 292 -24.39 -7.59 -0.94
N ASP A 293 -24.07 -7.94 -2.18
CA ASP A 293 -23.77 -9.30 -2.62
C ASP A 293 -22.25 -9.55 -2.75
#